data_6f05d5a984505d173a9ce4fb162015e2
#
_entry.id   6f05d5a984505d173a9ce4fb162015e2
#
_cell.length_a   1.000
_cell.length_b   1.000
_cell.length_c   1.000
_cell.angle_alpha   90.00
_cell.angle_beta   90.00
_cell.angle_gamma   90.00
#
_symmetry.space_group_name_H-M   'P 1'
#
loop_
_entity.id
_entity.type
_entity.pdbx_description
1 polymer ?
#
loop_
_entity_poly.entity_id
_entity_poly.type
_entity_poly.pdbx_seq_one_letter_code
_entity_poly.pdbx_strand_id
1 'polypeptide(L)'
;MKIKSPILIVFLLLPIVMIAQVGGRNAFPFLDLNFNARQAALGGPLLSVQDDDVNVGVLNPAALNQEMHKKVSFSHAFHAGKINYGQFSYAHAFDEKNYLSAFIQYMGYGTMERRATNGELLGDFTPFEYNLGVGYGRKINEVLSVGANLRLIGSHIDTYSSYGASVDLAGMYYTKNKTFGVTAMVRHAGVQFNSYVTDRDPLPTNFQIGLGYKLPHAPFRFSILMHHLNKWDLTYSDPTATATYDALTGEWVEPKIPGFFEKLANHFTYQVEVNAGKVVHIRAAFDYYRRQSMKLEARPGAAGFSFGVGLHFKRFALDYGLALYSRAGMNNVLTFSMNLQKVKI
;
A
#
# COMPACT_ATOMS: atom_id res chain seq x y z
N MET A 1 47.79 4.77 -16.74
CA MET A 1 46.50 4.69 -17.46
C MET A 1 45.43 5.33 -16.56
N LYS A 2 45.06 6.59 -16.85
CA LYS A 2 44.15 7.39 -15.99
C LYS A 2 42.70 7.17 -16.46
N ILE A 3 41.92 6.46 -15.68
CA ILE A 3 40.47 6.37 -15.89
C ILE A 3 39.82 7.56 -15.19
N LYS A 4 39.39 8.52 -15.98
CA LYS A 4 38.54 9.64 -15.51
C LYS A 4 37.11 9.16 -15.51
N SER A 5 36.48 9.04 -14.34
CA SER A 5 35.08 8.80 -14.19
C SER A 5 34.30 10.13 -14.13
N PRO A 6 33.51 10.49 -15.16
CA PRO A 6 32.63 11.65 -15.12
C PRO A 6 31.20 11.33 -14.64
N ILE A 7 30.94 10.11 -14.13
CA ILE A 7 29.58 9.66 -13.80
C ILE A 7 29.11 10.09 -12.41
N LEU A 8 30.01 10.57 -11.54
CA LEU A 8 29.66 10.90 -10.15
C LEU A 8 29.07 12.30 -9.93
N ILE A 9 29.07 13.17 -10.93
CA ILE A 9 28.67 14.59 -10.78
C ILE A 9 27.22 14.86 -11.22
N VAL A 10 26.59 13.97 -11.95
CA VAL A 10 25.19 14.18 -12.46
C VAL A 10 24.12 14.00 -11.37
N PHE A 11 24.45 13.38 -10.24
CA PHE A 11 23.45 13.11 -9.17
C PHE A 11 23.26 14.28 -8.17
N LEU A 12 24.01 15.37 -8.29
CA LEU A 12 24.04 16.46 -7.29
C LEU A 12 23.24 17.72 -7.69
N LEU A 13 22.54 17.72 -8.81
CA LEU A 13 21.82 18.91 -9.31
C LEU A 13 20.32 18.67 -9.58
N LEU A 14 19.67 17.82 -8.79
CA LEU A 14 18.20 17.88 -8.73
C LEU A 14 17.82 19.01 -7.77
N PRO A 15 17.16 20.07 -8.24
CA PRO A 15 16.59 21.08 -7.35
C PRO A 15 15.53 20.39 -6.48
N ILE A 16 15.78 20.31 -5.18
CA ILE A 16 14.76 19.90 -4.21
C ILE A 16 13.76 21.06 -4.14
N VAL A 17 12.75 21.00 -4.97
CA VAL A 17 11.58 21.87 -4.85
C VAL A 17 10.84 21.38 -3.60
N MET A 18 11.09 22.01 -2.46
CA MET A 18 10.31 21.80 -1.24
C MET A 18 8.94 22.43 -1.45
N ILE A 19 7.99 21.65 -1.95
CA ILE A 19 6.58 22.02 -1.94
C ILE A 19 6.05 21.63 -0.56
N ALA A 20 5.82 22.62 0.29
CA ALA A 20 5.09 22.42 1.54
C ALA A 20 3.68 21.93 1.19
N GLN A 21 3.37 20.65 1.48
CA GLN A 21 2.08 20.07 1.14
C GLN A 21 1.15 20.08 2.36
N VAL A 22 0.04 20.75 2.20
CA VAL A 22 -1.17 20.52 3.00
C VAL A 22 -1.72 19.14 2.61
N GLY A 23 -2.10 18.30 3.59
CA GLY A 23 -2.65 16.96 3.32
C GLY A 23 -3.88 17.01 2.40
N GLY A 24 -4.07 15.95 1.59
CA GLY A 24 -5.27 15.81 0.76
C GLY A 24 -5.16 16.29 -0.70
N ARG A 25 -3.96 16.56 -1.21
CA ARG A 25 -3.74 17.05 -2.59
C ARG A 25 -3.36 15.99 -3.62
N ASN A 26 -3.75 14.73 -3.43
CA ASN A 26 -3.51 13.69 -4.44
C ASN A 26 -4.82 13.28 -5.08
N ALA A 27 -4.82 13.14 -6.41
CA ALA A 27 -5.88 12.43 -7.12
C ALA A 27 -5.88 10.94 -6.73
N PHE A 28 -7.06 10.34 -6.67
CA PHE A 28 -7.25 8.90 -6.44
C PHE A 28 -6.58 8.35 -5.17
N PRO A 29 -6.82 8.93 -3.98
CA PRO A 29 -6.19 8.48 -2.73
C PRO A 29 -6.54 7.04 -2.35
N PHE A 30 -7.61 6.44 -2.91
CA PHE A 30 -7.98 5.06 -2.72
C PHE A 30 -6.90 4.06 -3.16
N LEU A 31 -5.98 4.44 -4.06
CA LEU A 31 -4.87 3.61 -4.50
C LEU A 31 -3.92 3.19 -3.37
N ASP A 32 -3.88 3.93 -2.27
CA ASP A 32 -3.06 3.63 -1.09
C ASP A 32 -3.75 2.71 -0.08
N LEU A 33 -4.99 2.26 -0.34
CA LEU A 33 -5.70 1.34 0.53
C LEU A 33 -5.09 -0.08 0.49
N ASN A 34 -5.32 -0.82 1.57
CA ASN A 34 -4.93 -2.22 1.69
C ASN A 34 -6.03 -3.12 1.12
N PHE A 35 -5.93 -3.52 -0.15
CA PHE A 35 -6.96 -4.23 -0.89
C PHE A 35 -7.08 -5.73 -0.58
N ASN A 36 -6.10 -6.32 0.10
CA ASN A 36 -6.15 -7.73 0.47
C ASN A 36 -5.83 -7.94 1.95
N ALA A 37 -6.24 -9.09 2.49
CA ALA A 37 -6.14 -9.40 3.91
C ALA A 37 -4.69 -9.44 4.42
N ARG A 38 -3.76 -9.98 3.63
CA ARG A 38 -2.35 -10.04 4.01
C ARG A 38 -1.73 -8.65 4.09
N GLN A 39 -2.03 -7.79 3.12
CA GLN A 39 -1.59 -6.39 3.12
C GLN A 39 -2.18 -5.62 4.32
N ALA A 40 -3.47 -5.82 4.62
CA ALA A 40 -4.12 -5.20 5.76
C ALA A 40 -3.49 -5.65 7.09
N ALA A 41 -3.25 -6.97 7.25
CA ALA A 41 -2.63 -7.57 8.43
C ALA A 41 -1.19 -7.12 8.66
N LEU A 42 -0.47 -6.76 7.59
CA LEU A 42 0.91 -6.30 7.63
C LEU A 42 1.05 -4.77 7.57
N GLY A 43 -0.06 -4.04 7.70
CA GLY A 43 -0.06 -2.58 7.76
C GLY A 43 0.32 -1.89 6.46
N GLY A 44 0.61 -2.63 5.39
CA GLY A 44 1.04 -2.12 4.08
C GLY A 44 1.54 -3.23 3.17
N PRO A 45 2.06 -2.90 1.98
CA PRO A 45 2.56 -3.89 1.03
C PRO A 45 3.75 -4.67 1.58
N LEU A 46 3.73 -5.99 1.37
CA LEU A 46 4.86 -6.87 1.60
C LEU A 46 5.65 -6.98 0.29
N LEU A 47 6.77 -6.28 0.20
CA LEU A 47 7.48 -6.13 -1.08
C LEU A 47 8.54 -7.21 -1.32
N SER A 48 9.25 -7.64 -0.27
CA SER A 48 10.46 -8.47 -0.41
C SER A 48 10.20 -9.93 -0.02
N VAL A 49 9.21 -10.51 -0.70
CA VAL A 49 8.81 -11.92 -0.51
C VAL A 49 8.60 -12.57 -1.87
N GLN A 50 9.03 -13.83 -1.98
CA GLN A 50 8.82 -14.67 -3.13
C GLN A 50 8.11 -15.94 -2.66
N ASP A 51 6.79 -15.94 -2.74
CA ASP A 51 5.92 -17.07 -2.41
C ASP A 51 4.79 -17.20 -3.45
N ASP A 52 3.79 -18.00 -3.16
CA ASP A 52 2.73 -18.36 -4.09
C ASP A 52 1.49 -17.44 -4.00
N ASP A 53 1.55 -16.32 -3.26
CA ASP A 53 0.43 -15.38 -3.12
C ASP A 53 0.39 -14.39 -4.29
N VAL A 54 -0.64 -14.51 -5.15
CA VAL A 54 -0.83 -13.64 -6.31
C VAL A 54 -0.96 -12.16 -5.94
N ASN A 55 -1.46 -11.86 -4.74
CA ASN A 55 -1.61 -10.48 -4.27
C ASN A 55 -0.26 -9.79 -4.04
N VAL A 56 0.78 -10.54 -3.67
CA VAL A 56 2.16 -10.01 -3.61
C VAL A 56 2.63 -9.61 -5.01
N GLY A 57 2.35 -10.43 -6.03
CA GLY A 57 2.67 -10.12 -7.43
C GLY A 57 1.97 -8.87 -7.96
N VAL A 58 0.72 -8.60 -7.54
CA VAL A 58 -0.01 -7.36 -7.87
C VAL A 58 0.62 -6.13 -7.21
N LEU A 59 1.07 -6.28 -5.95
CA LEU A 59 1.70 -5.19 -5.20
C LEU A 59 3.13 -4.92 -5.66
N ASN A 60 3.89 -5.98 -5.98
CA ASN A 60 5.25 -5.93 -6.48
C ASN A 60 5.39 -6.83 -7.72
N PRO A 61 5.35 -6.29 -8.94
CA PRO A 61 5.43 -7.09 -10.16
C PRO A 61 6.77 -7.84 -10.31
N ALA A 62 7.85 -7.38 -9.66
CA ALA A 62 9.12 -8.11 -9.63
C ALA A 62 9.08 -9.40 -8.78
N ALA A 63 8.08 -9.56 -7.90
CA ALA A 63 7.88 -10.76 -7.11
C ALA A 63 7.08 -11.85 -7.84
N LEU A 64 6.51 -11.57 -9.02
CA LEU A 64 5.81 -12.55 -9.84
C LEU A 64 6.72 -13.75 -10.14
N ASN A 65 6.17 -14.94 -9.99
CA ASN A 65 6.95 -16.18 -10.09
C ASN A 65 6.08 -17.37 -10.53
N GLN A 66 6.72 -18.52 -10.78
CA GLN A 66 6.08 -19.75 -11.27
C GLN A 66 5.03 -20.32 -10.28
N GLU A 67 5.20 -20.12 -8.98
CA GLU A 67 4.29 -20.65 -7.95
C GLU A 67 2.91 -19.97 -7.98
N MET A 68 2.83 -18.76 -8.59
CA MET A 68 1.59 -17.99 -8.79
C MET A 68 0.81 -18.40 -10.06
N HIS A 69 1.34 -19.30 -10.91
CA HIS A 69 0.72 -19.66 -12.17
C HIS A 69 -0.70 -20.22 -11.98
N LYS A 70 -1.67 -19.65 -12.74
CA LYS A 70 -3.10 -19.98 -12.70
C LYS A 70 -3.72 -19.86 -11.31
N LYS A 71 -3.22 -18.93 -10.49
CA LYS A 71 -3.87 -18.56 -9.24
C LYS A 71 -4.79 -17.37 -9.43
N VAL A 72 -5.93 -17.43 -8.74
CA VAL A 72 -6.89 -16.34 -8.60
C VAL A 72 -7.01 -15.98 -7.13
N SER A 73 -7.30 -14.71 -6.86
CA SER A 73 -7.63 -14.22 -5.53
C SER A 73 -8.77 -13.23 -5.62
N PHE A 74 -9.67 -13.29 -4.66
CA PHE A 74 -10.73 -12.33 -4.43
C PHE A 74 -10.63 -11.82 -3.01
N SER A 75 -10.66 -10.51 -2.86
CA SER A 75 -10.60 -9.84 -1.57
C SER A 75 -11.74 -8.85 -1.43
N HIS A 76 -12.30 -8.77 -0.23
CA HIS A 76 -13.32 -7.79 0.10
C HIS A 76 -13.06 -7.20 1.48
N ALA A 77 -13.16 -5.88 1.56
CA ALA A 77 -12.96 -5.11 2.77
C ALA A 77 -14.27 -4.49 3.26
N PHE A 78 -14.58 -4.71 4.52
CA PHE A 78 -15.70 -4.10 5.22
C PHE A 78 -15.16 -2.94 6.07
N HIS A 79 -15.49 -1.72 5.66
CA HIS A 79 -15.08 -0.51 6.35
C HIS A 79 -16.28 0.20 7.00
N ALA A 80 -16.03 1.13 7.92
CA ALA A 80 -17.09 1.90 8.57
C ALA A 80 -17.86 2.76 7.54
N GLY A 81 -19.13 3.10 7.83
CA GLY A 81 -19.89 4.06 7.04
C GLY A 81 -20.43 3.54 5.70
N LYS A 82 -20.69 2.23 5.57
CA LYS A 82 -21.12 1.58 4.31
C LYS A 82 -20.06 1.61 3.19
N ILE A 83 -18.83 2.04 3.47
CA ILE A 83 -17.73 1.99 2.54
C ILE A 83 -17.26 0.55 2.41
N ASN A 84 -17.14 0.06 1.19
CA ASN A 84 -16.61 -1.24 0.90
C ASN A 84 -15.67 -1.16 -0.31
N TYR A 85 -14.68 -2.02 -0.33
CA TYR A 85 -13.74 -2.08 -1.44
C TYR A 85 -13.13 -3.48 -1.56
N GLY A 86 -12.55 -3.77 -2.69
CA GLY A 86 -12.01 -5.10 -2.89
C GLY A 86 -11.13 -5.20 -4.12
N GLN A 87 -10.60 -6.41 -4.31
CA GLN A 87 -9.68 -6.73 -5.38
C GLN A 87 -9.99 -8.11 -5.92
N PHE A 88 -9.95 -8.25 -7.24
CA PHE A 88 -9.79 -9.52 -7.94
C PHE A 88 -8.43 -9.53 -8.61
N SER A 89 -7.71 -10.65 -8.55
CA SER A 89 -6.40 -10.80 -9.17
C SER A 89 -6.18 -12.19 -9.74
N TYR A 90 -5.40 -12.24 -10.82
CA TYR A 90 -4.99 -13.45 -11.51
C TYR A 90 -3.52 -13.35 -11.91
N ALA A 91 -2.79 -14.47 -11.88
CA ALA A 91 -1.42 -14.54 -12.39
C ALA A 91 -1.23 -15.73 -13.33
N HIS A 92 -0.39 -15.50 -14.33
CA HIS A 92 -0.02 -16.48 -15.36
C HIS A 92 1.48 -16.47 -15.60
N ALA A 93 2.10 -17.64 -15.62
CA ALA A 93 3.48 -17.80 -16.06
C ALA A 93 3.46 -18.27 -17.53
N PHE A 94 4.11 -17.53 -18.40
CA PHE A 94 4.31 -17.94 -19.81
C PHE A 94 5.43 -18.97 -19.91
N ASP A 95 6.49 -18.74 -19.15
CA ASP A 95 7.65 -19.61 -19.05
C ASP A 95 8.33 -19.43 -17.67
N GLU A 96 9.53 -19.98 -17.49
CA GLU A 96 10.30 -19.94 -16.22
C GLU A 96 10.82 -18.54 -15.87
N LYS A 97 10.73 -17.57 -16.78
CA LYS A 97 11.28 -16.22 -16.62
C LYS A 97 10.26 -15.10 -16.77
N ASN A 98 9.16 -15.35 -17.48
CA ASN A 98 8.19 -14.32 -17.86
C ASN A 98 6.82 -14.59 -17.25
N TYR A 99 6.31 -13.61 -16.49
CA TYR A 99 5.09 -13.72 -15.71
C TYR A 99 4.19 -12.53 -15.98
N LEU A 100 2.88 -12.77 -15.97
CA LEU A 100 1.84 -11.76 -16.11
C LEU A 100 0.92 -11.81 -14.90
N SER A 101 0.41 -10.66 -14.50
CA SER A 101 -0.74 -10.54 -13.61
C SER A 101 -1.79 -9.62 -14.21
N ALA A 102 -3.05 -9.83 -13.85
CA ALA A 102 -4.15 -8.92 -14.13
C ALA A 102 -4.96 -8.74 -12.86
N PHE A 103 -5.43 -7.52 -12.60
CA PHE A 103 -6.20 -7.23 -11.41
C PHE A 103 -7.19 -6.10 -11.60
N ILE A 104 -8.25 -6.14 -10.82
CA ILE A 104 -9.26 -5.10 -10.70
C ILE A 104 -9.38 -4.75 -9.24
N GLN A 105 -9.30 -3.46 -8.91
CA GLN A 105 -9.58 -2.92 -7.60
C GLN A 105 -10.80 -2.00 -7.72
N TYR A 106 -11.67 -2.04 -6.73
CA TYR A 106 -12.87 -1.20 -6.69
C TYR A 106 -13.11 -0.66 -5.29
N MET A 107 -13.78 0.49 -5.23
CA MET A 107 -14.22 1.13 -4.00
C MET A 107 -15.60 1.74 -4.20
N GLY A 108 -16.53 1.40 -3.32
CA GLY A 108 -17.86 1.98 -3.26
C GLY A 108 -18.08 2.68 -1.92
N TYR A 109 -18.68 3.85 -1.98
CA TYR A 109 -18.92 4.69 -0.79
C TYR A 109 -20.33 4.55 -0.23
N GLY A 110 -21.15 3.70 -0.83
CA GLY A 110 -22.59 3.60 -0.52
C GLY A 110 -23.37 4.76 -1.11
N THR A 111 -24.67 4.80 -0.80
CA THR A 111 -25.56 5.87 -1.25
C THR A 111 -25.41 7.09 -0.34
N MET A 112 -25.25 8.26 -0.92
CA MET A 112 -25.14 9.55 -0.25
C MET A 112 -26.27 10.48 -0.71
N GLU A 113 -26.77 11.31 0.21
CA GLU A 113 -27.78 12.29 -0.10
C GLU A 113 -27.14 13.53 -0.76
N ARG A 114 -27.72 13.97 -1.87
CA ARG A 114 -27.39 15.27 -2.49
C ARG A 114 -28.26 16.33 -1.86
N ARG A 115 -27.63 17.36 -1.28
CA ARG A 115 -28.33 18.48 -0.65
C ARG A 115 -27.91 19.79 -1.27
N ALA A 116 -28.88 20.70 -1.43
CA ALA A 116 -28.63 22.09 -1.79
C ALA A 116 -27.97 22.84 -0.63
N THR A 117 -27.44 24.03 -0.90
CA THR A 117 -26.82 24.90 0.12
C THR A 117 -27.79 25.32 1.24
N ASN A 118 -29.09 25.31 0.98
CA ASN A 118 -30.15 25.57 1.96
C ASN A 118 -30.56 24.31 2.75
N GLY A 119 -29.93 23.13 2.50
CA GLY A 119 -30.23 21.86 3.16
C GLY A 119 -31.32 21.03 2.50
N GLU A 120 -31.98 21.52 1.44
CA GLU A 120 -33.01 20.79 0.71
C GLU A 120 -32.45 19.52 0.06
N LEU A 121 -33.20 18.42 0.14
CA LEU A 121 -32.81 17.15 -0.47
C LEU A 121 -33.08 17.19 -1.98
N LEU A 122 -32.01 17.03 -2.76
CA LEU A 122 -32.05 17.02 -4.23
C LEU A 122 -32.03 15.62 -4.84
N GLY A 123 -31.99 14.57 -4.00
CA GLY A 123 -31.91 13.17 -4.42
C GLY A 123 -30.68 12.48 -3.85
N ASP A 124 -30.37 11.30 -4.40
CA ASP A 124 -29.26 10.46 -3.95
C ASP A 124 -28.25 10.25 -5.06
N PHE A 125 -27.00 9.94 -4.69
CA PHE A 125 -25.95 9.52 -5.60
C PHE A 125 -25.06 8.46 -4.95
N THR A 126 -24.36 7.66 -5.77
CA THR A 126 -23.52 6.55 -5.28
C THR A 126 -22.11 6.70 -5.87
N PRO A 127 -21.15 7.29 -5.12
CA PRO A 127 -19.78 7.42 -5.59
C PRO A 127 -19.11 6.05 -5.69
N PHE A 128 -18.26 5.89 -6.72
CA PHE A 128 -17.44 4.70 -6.88
C PHE A 128 -16.13 5.01 -7.59
N GLU A 129 -15.11 4.21 -7.28
CA GLU A 129 -13.78 4.30 -7.88
C GLU A 129 -13.32 2.90 -8.29
N TYR A 130 -12.49 2.86 -9.33
CA TYR A 130 -11.92 1.61 -9.82
C TYR A 130 -10.52 1.80 -10.38
N ASN A 131 -9.77 0.71 -10.37
CA ASN A 131 -8.43 0.61 -10.92
C ASN A 131 -8.29 -0.73 -11.64
N LEU A 132 -8.04 -0.68 -12.94
CA LEU A 132 -7.77 -1.85 -13.78
C LEU A 132 -6.27 -1.93 -14.02
N GLY A 133 -5.65 -3.05 -13.72
CA GLY A 133 -4.21 -3.17 -13.85
C GLY A 133 -3.76 -4.46 -14.50
N VAL A 134 -2.64 -4.35 -15.23
CA VAL A 134 -1.87 -5.47 -15.72
C VAL A 134 -0.43 -5.34 -15.26
N GLY A 135 0.15 -6.45 -14.81
CA GLY A 135 1.53 -6.50 -14.32
C GLY A 135 2.35 -7.49 -15.13
N TYR A 136 3.59 -7.12 -15.40
CA TYR A 136 4.57 -7.99 -16.04
C TYR A 136 5.80 -8.09 -15.15
N GLY A 137 6.24 -9.32 -14.87
CA GLY A 137 7.45 -9.63 -14.12
C GLY A 137 8.40 -10.49 -14.93
N ARG A 138 9.69 -10.18 -14.84
CA ARG A 138 10.76 -10.92 -15.51
C ARG A 138 11.87 -11.30 -14.56
N LYS A 139 12.17 -12.58 -14.49
CA LYS A 139 13.33 -13.12 -13.80
C LYS A 139 14.57 -12.92 -14.69
N ILE A 140 15.49 -12.04 -14.28
CA ILE A 140 16.71 -11.76 -15.02
C ILE A 140 17.73 -12.90 -14.82
N ASN A 141 17.90 -13.32 -13.56
CA ASN A 141 18.72 -14.43 -13.18
C ASN A 141 18.16 -15.10 -11.89
N GLU A 142 18.90 -15.98 -11.24
CA GLU A 142 18.43 -16.71 -10.06
C GLU A 142 18.13 -15.84 -8.84
N VAL A 143 18.70 -14.63 -8.77
CA VAL A 143 18.60 -13.73 -7.61
C VAL A 143 17.99 -12.36 -7.93
N LEU A 144 17.88 -12.00 -9.21
CA LEU A 144 17.40 -10.69 -9.65
C LEU A 144 16.18 -10.82 -10.54
N SER A 145 15.12 -10.09 -10.21
CA SER A 145 13.92 -9.93 -11.00
C SER A 145 13.52 -8.45 -11.11
N VAL A 146 12.82 -8.12 -12.17
CA VAL A 146 12.28 -6.78 -12.42
C VAL A 146 10.82 -6.91 -12.83
N GLY A 147 10.07 -5.85 -12.67
CA GLY A 147 8.66 -5.86 -13.10
C GLY A 147 8.06 -4.47 -13.19
N ALA A 148 6.94 -4.41 -13.90
CA ALA A 148 6.15 -3.21 -14.06
C ALA A 148 4.65 -3.53 -14.01
N ASN A 149 3.86 -2.63 -13.42
CA ASN A 149 2.40 -2.61 -13.55
C ASN A 149 1.99 -1.39 -14.36
N LEU A 150 0.99 -1.55 -15.21
CA LEU A 150 0.23 -0.47 -15.83
C LEU A 150 -1.17 -0.45 -15.21
N ARG A 151 -1.65 0.73 -14.84
CA ARG A 151 -2.95 0.95 -14.19
C ARG A 151 -3.77 1.98 -14.94
N LEU A 152 -5.04 1.71 -15.13
CA LEU A 152 -6.06 2.65 -15.59
C LEU A 152 -7.03 2.90 -14.45
N ILE A 153 -7.23 4.17 -14.12
CA ILE A 153 -7.92 4.60 -12.91
C ILE A 153 -9.12 5.43 -13.31
N GLY A 154 -10.26 5.18 -12.68
CA GLY A 154 -11.47 5.98 -12.84
C GLY A 154 -12.14 6.23 -11.51
N SER A 155 -12.71 7.42 -11.37
CA SER A 155 -13.48 7.84 -10.22
C SER A 155 -14.71 8.61 -10.66
N HIS A 156 -15.86 8.29 -10.05
CA HIS A 156 -17.14 8.93 -10.29
C HIS A 156 -17.73 9.38 -8.97
N ILE A 157 -17.91 10.68 -8.80
CA ILE A 157 -18.47 11.30 -7.60
C ILE A 157 -19.60 12.24 -8.05
N ASP A 158 -20.82 11.83 -7.82
CA ASP A 158 -22.02 12.55 -8.27
C ASP A 158 -22.01 12.79 -9.80
N THR A 159 -21.99 14.03 -10.25
CA THR A 159 -21.91 14.43 -11.67
C THR A 159 -20.48 14.56 -12.19
N TYR A 160 -19.50 14.41 -11.32
CA TYR A 160 -18.08 14.58 -11.64
C TYR A 160 -17.41 13.25 -11.92
N SER A 161 -16.54 13.24 -12.93
CA SER A 161 -15.73 12.07 -13.27
C SER A 161 -14.27 12.49 -13.44
N SER A 162 -13.40 11.61 -13.00
CA SER A 162 -11.96 11.78 -13.15
C SER A 162 -11.31 10.50 -13.62
N TYR A 163 -10.32 10.60 -14.51
CA TYR A 163 -9.61 9.47 -15.09
C TYR A 163 -8.11 9.72 -15.07
N GLY A 164 -7.34 8.66 -14.89
CA GLY A 164 -5.89 8.72 -14.89
C GLY A 164 -5.25 7.40 -15.27
N ALA A 165 -3.94 7.42 -15.44
CA ALA A 165 -3.13 6.22 -15.56
C ALA A 165 -1.85 6.36 -14.76
N SER A 166 -1.34 5.23 -14.28
CA SER A 166 -0.07 5.16 -13.57
C SER A 166 0.71 3.90 -13.90
N VAL A 167 1.99 3.96 -13.63
CA VAL A 167 2.94 2.86 -13.75
C VAL A 167 3.59 2.62 -12.40
N ASP A 168 3.73 1.34 -12.04
CA ASP A 168 4.62 0.91 -10.96
C ASP A 168 5.85 0.26 -11.57
N LEU A 169 7.04 0.54 -11.06
CA LEU A 169 8.29 -0.07 -11.49
C LEU A 169 8.99 -0.67 -10.28
N ALA A 170 9.43 -1.93 -10.38
CA ALA A 170 10.06 -2.64 -9.28
C ALA A 170 11.30 -3.41 -9.74
N GLY A 171 12.32 -3.41 -8.88
CA GLY A 171 13.46 -4.31 -8.93
C GLY A 171 13.59 -5.06 -7.62
N MET A 172 13.79 -6.37 -7.68
CA MET A 172 13.88 -7.24 -6.50
C MET A 172 15.12 -8.10 -6.59
N TYR A 173 15.92 -8.06 -5.53
CA TYR A 173 16.98 -9.01 -5.26
C TYR A 173 16.50 -10.01 -4.22
N TYR A 174 16.73 -11.30 -4.45
CA TYR A 174 16.37 -12.36 -3.52
C TYR A 174 17.47 -13.42 -3.48
N THR A 175 17.95 -13.76 -2.29
CA THR A 175 19.04 -14.75 -2.16
C THR A 175 18.61 -16.14 -2.68
N LYS A 176 19.55 -16.93 -3.22
CA LYS A 176 19.28 -18.28 -3.75
C LYS A 176 18.63 -19.22 -2.72
N ASN A 177 18.98 -19.07 -1.45
CA ASN A 177 18.39 -19.84 -0.35
C ASN A 177 17.02 -19.32 0.10
N LYS A 178 16.48 -18.29 -0.58
CA LYS A 178 15.19 -17.67 -0.30
C LYS A 178 15.01 -17.19 1.15
N THR A 179 16.09 -16.75 1.79
CA THR A 179 16.03 -16.25 3.18
C THR A 179 15.98 -14.73 3.27
N PHE A 180 16.67 -14.03 2.37
CA PHE A 180 16.76 -12.57 2.40
C PHE A 180 16.35 -11.97 1.06
N GLY A 181 15.56 -10.91 1.10
CA GLY A 181 15.12 -10.17 -0.07
C GLY A 181 15.18 -8.66 0.14
N VAL A 182 15.49 -7.94 -0.93
CA VAL A 182 15.44 -6.47 -1.00
C VAL A 182 14.68 -6.09 -2.25
N THR A 183 13.76 -5.14 -2.13
CA THR A 183 13.01 -4.58 -3.26
C THR A 183 13.12 -3.07 -3.24
N ALA A 184 13.39 -2.46 -4.38
CA ALA A 184 13.21 -1.04 -4.60
C ALA A 184 12.09 -0.83 -5.62
N MET A 185 11.17 0.09 -5.33
CA MET A 185 9.96 0.26 -6.12
C MET A 185 9.51 1.71 -6.17
N VAL A 186 8.99 2.12 -7.33
CA VAL A 186 8.19 3.33 -7.51
C VAL A 186 6.77 2.91 -7.80
N ARG A 187 5.81 3.38 -7.00
CA ARG A 187 4.39 3.10 -7.18
C ARG A 187 3.63 4.34 -7.61
N HIS A 188 2.58 4.12 -8.40
CA HIS A 188 1.62 5.15 -8.80
C HIS A 188 2.26 6.38 -9.48
N ALA A 189 3.40 6.20 -10.17
CA ALA A 189 3.95 7.25 -11.02
C ALA A 189 3.06 7.44 -12.25
N GLY A 190 2.38 8.59 -12.35
CA GLY A 190 1.39 8.76 -13.40
C GLY A 190 0.77 10.14 -13.48
N VAL A 191 -0.30 10.22 -14.26
CA VAL A 191 -1.00 11.47 -14.57
C VAL A 191 -2.51 11.30 -14.50
N GLN A 192 -3.18 12.36 -14.09
CA GLN A 192 -4.62 12.52 -14.20
C GLN A 192 -4.93 13.12 -15.58
N PHE A 193 -5.75 12.46 -16.39
CA PHE A 193 -6.12 12.95 -17.74
C PHE A 193 -7.23 13.96 -17.66
N ASN A 194 -8.25 13.68 -16.85
CA ASN A 194 -9.41 14.52 -16.62
C ASN A 194 -9.59 14.72 -15.13
N SER A 195 -9.64 15.95 -14.67
CA SER A 195 -9.91 16.32 -13.29
C SER A 195 -11.41 16.46 -13.05
N TYR A 196 -11.83 16.48 -11.78
CA TYR A 196 -13.25 16.69 -11.44
C TYR A 196 -13.78 18.07 -11.83
N VAL A 197 -12.92 19.09 -11.75
CA VAL A 197 -13.31 20.48 -12.06
C VAL A 197 -12.34 21.07 -13.08
N THR A 198 -11.28 21.73 -12.65
CA THR A 198 -10.39 22.48 -13.55
C THR A 198 -8.93 22.06 -13.39
N ASP A 199 -8.46 21.99 -12.16
CA ASP A 199 -7.05 21.72 -11.87
C ASP A 199 -6.79 20.21 -11.74
N ARG A 200 -5.62 19.80 -12.21
CA ARG A 200 -5.16 18.42 -12.09
C ARG A 200 -4.33 18.26 -10.85
N ASP A 201 -4.66 17.25 -10.05
CA ASP A 201 -3.88 16.87 -8.89
C ASP A 201 -2.85 15.78 -9.24
N PRO A 202 -1.68 15.77 -8.58
CA PRO A 202 -0.71 14.70 -8.75
C PRO A 202 -1.28 13.38 -8.22
N LEU A 203 -0.86 12.26 -8.81
CA LEU A 203 -1.15 10.94 -8.26
C LEU A 203 -0.32 10.68 -7.00
N PRO A 204 -0.73 9.74 -6.13
CA PRO A 204 -0.02 9.41 -4.88
C PRO A 204 1.27 8.61 -5.16
N THR A 205 2.20 9.23 -5.90
CA THR A 205 3.49 8.61 -6.23
C THR A 205 4.28 8.33 -4.96
N ASN A 206 4.77 7.09 -4.82
CA ASN A 206 5.38 6.59 -3.61
C ASN A 206 6.63 5.78 -3.92
N PHE A 207 7.80 6.26 -3.45
CA PHE A 207 9.05 5.53 -3.53
C PHE A 207 9.18 4.65 -2.30
N GLN A 208 9.41 3.37 -2.52
CA GLN A 208 9.40 2.36 -1.48
C GLN A 208 10.63 1.46 -1.56
N ILE A 209 11.12 1.07 -0.38
CA ILE A 209 12.12 0.01 -0.25
C ILE A 209 11.57 -1.01 0.74
N GLY A 210 11.60 -2.28 0.34
CA GLY A 210 11.24 -3.40 1.20
C GLY A 210 12.49 -4.21 1.55
N LEU A 211 12.58 -4.64 2.80
CA LEU A 211 13.54 -5.62 3.28
C LEU A 211 12.78 -6.79 3.87
N GLY A 212 13.20 -8.01 3.60
CA GLY A 212 12.57 -9.21 4.15
C GLY A 212 13.62 -10.25 4.56
N TYR A 213 13.47 -10.80 5.74
CA TYR A 213 14.32 -11.87 6.25
C TYR A 213 13.49 -13.01 6.84
N LYS A 214 13.61 -14.20 6.25
CA LYS A 214 12.99 -15.43 6.75
C LYS A 214 14.05 -16.24 7.50
N LEU A 215 13.80 -16.55 8.75
CA LEU A 215 14.68 -17.39 9.56
C LEU A 215 14.72 -18.83 8.99
N PRO A 216 15.92 -19.39 8.71
CA PRO A 216 16.04 -20.72 8.09
C PRO A 216 15.45 -21.86 8.90
N HIS A 217 15.58 -21.79 10.22
CA HIS A 217 15.20 -22.86 11.16
C HIS A 217 14.04 -22.48 12.10
N ALA A 218 13.36 -21.37 11.83
CA ALA A 218 12.23 -20.93 12.64
C ALA A 218 11.10 -20.43 11.73
N PRO A 219 9.84 -20.49 12.17
CA PRO A 219 8.69 -20.14 11.34
C PRO A 219 8.50 -18.63 11.16
N PHE A 220 9.48 -17.82 11.51
CA PHE A 220 9.39 -16.36 11.51
C PHE A 220 9.93 -15.74 10.22
N ARG A 221 9.20 -14.76 9.72
CA ARG A 221 9.64 -13.80 8.70
C ARG A 221 9.49 -12.40 9.27
N PHE A 222 10.56 -11.63 9.23
CA PHE A 222 10.57 -10.21 9.57
C PHE A 222 10.71 -9.41 8.29
N SER A 223 9.94 -8.33 8.17
CA SER A 223 10.05 -7.42 7.05
C SER A 223 9.98 -5.97 7.52
N ILE A 224 10.65 -5.12 6.80
CA ILE A 224 10.61 -3.66 7.00
C ILE A 224 10.22 -3.04 5.67
N LEU A 225 9.16 -2.26 5.68
CA LEU A 225 8.76 -1.42 4.56
C LEU A 225 9.16 0.02 4.88
N MET A 226 9.96 0.61 4.00
CA MET A 226 10.20 2.04 3.96
C MET A 226 9.36 2.62 2.83
N HIS A 227 8.57 3.65 3.13
CA HIS A 227 7.60 4.23 2.20
C HIS A 227 7.65 5.75 2.18
N HIS A 228 7.08 6.36 1.12
CA HIS A 228 7.07 7.80 0.89
C HIS A 228 8.46 8.45 0.89
N LEU A 229 9.48 7.72 0.41
CA LEU A 229 10.87 8.20 0.38
C LEU A 229 11.09 9.39 -0.56
N ASN A 230 10.12 9.71 -1.40
CA ASN A 230 10.08 10.91 -2.23
C ASN A 230 9.64 12.17 -1.46
N LYS A 231 9.25 12.04 -0.21
CA LYS A 231 8.79 13.12 0.68
C LYS A 231 9.47 12.97 2.02
N TRP A 232 10.34 13.89 2.42
CA TRP A 232 11.03 13.78 3.72
C TRP A 232 10.12 14.01 4.93
N ASP A 233 9.22 14.99 4.84
CA ASP A 233 8.34 15.35 5.95
C ASP A 233 6.91 14.84 5.70
N LEU A 234 6.52 13.83 6.45
CA LEU A 234 5.17 13.24 6.45
C LEU A 234 4.35 13.73 7.64
N THR A 235 4.89 14.62 8.48
CA THR A 235 4.19 15.11 9.66
C THR A 235 3.16 16.15 9.25
N TYR A 236 2.02 16.13 9.91
CA TYR A 236 1.05 17.21 9.82
C TYR A 236 1.36 18.22 10.94
N SER A 237 1.60 19.45 10.57
CA SER A 237 1.68 20.57 11.49
C SER A 237 0.51 21.48 11.21
N ASP A 238 -0.33 21.74 12.20
CA ASP A 238 -1.42 22.68 12.07
C ASP A 238 -0.83 24.11 11.95
N PRO A 239 -0.99 24.80 10.81
CA PRO A 239 -0.44 26.14 10.63
C PRO A 239 -1.12 27.18 11.51
N THR A 240 -2.27 26.84 12.11
CA THR A 240 -3.04 27.71 13.01
C THR A 240 -2.79 27.40 14.50
N ALA A 241 -2.00 26.36 14.79
CA ALA A 241 -1.69 25.98 16.17
C ALA A 241 -0.90 27.11 16.85
N THR A 242 -1.46 27.62 17.94
CA THR A 242 -0.81 28.60 18.82
C THR A 242 -0.43 27.96 20.15
N ALA A 243 0.47 28.57 20.88
CA ALA A 243 0.80 28.16 22.24
C ALA A 243 -0.46 28.04 23.09
N THR A 244 -0.58 26.94 23.84
CA THR A 244 -1.71 26.67 24.72
C THR A 244 -1.26 26.85 26.17
N TYR A 245 -2.04 27.59 26.98
CA TYR A 245 -1.74 27.75 28.39
C TYR A 245 -2.12 26.46 29.16
N ASP A 246 -1.15 25.82 29.76
CA ASP A 246 -1.38 24.69 30.67
C ASP A 246 -1.69 25.19 32.07
N ALA A 247 -2.95 25.07 32.48
CA ALA A 247 -3.41 25.52 33.78
C ALA A 247 -2.82 24.69 34.98
N LEU A 248 -2.28 23.50 34.71
CA LEU A 248 -1.67 22.66 35.75
C LEU A 248 -0.22 23.04 36.02
N THR A 249 0.53 23.41 34.98
CA THR A 249 1.94 23.80 35.12
C THR A 249 2.13 25.31 35.18
N GLY A 250 1.12 26.09 34.80
CA GLY A 250 1.19 27.56 34.72
C GLY A 250 2.03 28.09 33.54
N GLU A 251 2.36 27.24 32.56
CA GLU A 251 3.26 27.58 31.48
C GLU A 251 2.53 27.58 30.12
N TRP A 252 3.05 28.37 29.17
CA TRP A 252 2.62 28.31 27.78
C TRP A 252 3.37 27.16 27.09
N VAL A 253 2.62 26.20 26.57
CA VAL A 253 3.15 25.05 25.82
C VAL A 253 3.08 25.37 24.34
N GLU A 254 4.25 25.50 23.71
CA GLU A 254 4.38 25.69 22.26
C GLU A 254 3.99 24.41 21.52
N PRO A 255 3.41 24.51 20.28
CA PRO A 255 3.16 23.37 19.43
C PRO A 255 4.43 22.57 19.18
N LYS A 256 4.37 21.26 19.41
CA LYS A 256 5.52 20.38 19.23
C LYS A 256 5.92 20.29 17.75
N ILE A 257 7.11 20.77 17.42
CA ILE A 257 7.73 20.59 16.08
C ILE A 257 8.40 19.23 16.03
N PRO A 258 7.98 18.33 15.10
CA PRO A 258 8.57 17.00 14.95
C PRO A 258 10.07 17.06 14.63
N GLY A 259 10.89 16.33 15.40
CA GLY A 259 12.33 16.27 15.20
C GLY A 259 12.73 15.32 14.06
N PHE A 260 14.03 15.29 13.73
CA PHE A 260 14.60 14.45 12.67
C PHE A 260 14.22 12.97 12.81
N PHE A 261 14.37 12.38 14.00
CA PHE A 261 14.07 10.97 14.24
C PHE A 261 12.58 10.65 14.14
N GLU A 262 11.71 11.57 14.51
CA GLU A 262 10.26 11.41 14.36
C GLU A 262 9.85 11.45 12.88
N LYS A 263 10.42 12.37 12.09
CA LYS A 263 10.23 12.42 10.64
C LYS A 263 10.74 11.15 9.98
N LEU A 264 11.94 10.69 10.33
CA LEU A 264 12.50 9.44 9.82
C LEU A 264 11.63 8.23 10.18
N ALA A 265 11.16 8.12 11.42
CA ALA A 265 10.35 6.99 11.88
C ALA A 265 9.02 6.87 11.13
N ASN A 266 8.44 7.99 10.65
CA ASN A 266 7.21 7.99 9.85
C ASN A 266 7.35 7.24 8.51
N HIS A 267 8.55 6.94 8.06
CA HIS A 267 8.77 6.17 6.85
C HIS A 267 8.75 4.65 7.07
N PHE A 268 8.64 4.16 8.29
CA PHE A 268 8.81 2.73 8.58
C PHE A 268 7.52 2.04 8.99
N THR A 269 7.27 0.89 8.35
CA THR A 269 6.31 -0.11 8.80
C THR A 269 7.06 -1.41 9.10
N TYR A 270 6.89 -1.92 10.32
CA TYR A 270 7.49 -3.17 10.79
C TYR A 270 6.48 -4.30 10.65
N GLN A 271 6.90 -5.41 10.05
CA GLN A 271 6.01 -6.52 9.67
C GLN A 271 6.59 -7.84 10.15
N VAL A 272 5.74 -8.70 10.70
CA VAL A 272 6.11 -10.04 11.17
C VAL A 272 5.08 -11.04 10.67
N GLU A 273 5.56 -12.14 10.10
CA GLU A 273 4.76 -13.30 9.76
C GLU A 273 5.30 -14.54 10.49
N VAL A 274 4.40 -15.30 11.10
CA VAL A 274 4.68 -16.60 11.72
C VAL A 274 3.98 -17.69 10.92
N ASN A 275 4.74 -18.52 10.22
CA ASN A 275 4.23 -19.63 9.43
C ASN A 275 4.21 -20.91 10.27
N ALA A 276 3.14 -21.11 11.05
CA ALA A 276 2.98 -22.29 11.91
C ALA A 276 2.63 -23.52 11.06
N GLY A 277 3.67 -24.19 10.60
CA GLY A 277 3.57 -25.29 9.65
C GLY A 277 3.25 -24.82 8.23
N LYS A 278 2.43 -25.61 7.50
CA LYS A 278 2.04 -25.30 6.11
C LYS A 278 0.64 -24.70 5.99
N VAL A 279 -0.11 -24.68 7.08
CA VAL A 279 -1.54 -24.36 7.06
C VAL A 279 -1.84 -23.03 7.74
N VAL A 280 -1.24 -22.77 8.90
CA VAL A 280 -1.59 -21.59 9.71
C VAL A 280 -0.54 -20.52 9.57
N HIS A 281 -0.97 -19.31 9.22
CA HIS A 281 -0.14 -18.11 9.09
C HIS A 281 -0.68 -17.03 10.01
N ILE A 282 0.15 -16.52 10.91
CA ILE A 282 -0.19 -15.43 11.81
C ILE A 282 0.64 -14.21 11.44
N ARG A 283 0.02 -13.04 11.42
CA ARG A 283 0.64 -11.80 10.96
C ARG A 283 0.40 -10.69 11.97
N ALA A 284 1.41 -9.86 12.14
CA ALA A 284 1.31 -8.64 12.93
C ALA A 284 2.18 -7.56 12.33
N ALA A 285 1.78 -6.31 12.49
CA ALA A 285 2.56 -5.18 12.01
C ALA A 285 2.32 -3.93 12.84
N PHE A 286 3.28 -3.02 12.75
CA PHE A 286 3.20 -1.69 13.31
C PHE A 286 3.65 -0.66 12.29
N ASP A 287 2.76 0.26 11.96
CA ASP A 287 2.97 1.38 11.04
C ASP A 287 3.08 2.67 11.86
N TYR A 288 4.30 3.23 11.91
CA TYR A 288 4.57 4.41 12.73
C TYR A 288 3.85 5.65 12.18
N TYR A 289 3.81 5.84 10.86
CA TYR A 289 3.10 6.96 10.23
C TYR A 289 1.61 6.95 10.56
N ARG A 290 0.97 5.79 10.41
CA ARG A 290 -0.46 5.63 10.76
C ARG A 290 -0.68 5.87 12.25
N ARG A 291 0.26 5.45 13.11
CA ARG A 291 0.21 5.73 14.53
C ARG A 291 0.18 7.22 14.82
N GLN A 292 1.05 8.00 14.16
CA GLN A 292 1.15 9.44 14.41
C GLN A 292 -0.03 10.21 13.80
N SER A 293 -0.45 9.85 12.57
CA SER A 293 -1.51 10.56 11.86
C SER A 293 -2.93 10.25 12.34
N MET A 294 -3.15 9.08 12.98
CA MET A 294 -4.50 8.61 13.33
C MET A 294 -4.76 8.47 14.84
N LYS A 295 -3.76 8.65 15.68
CA LYS A 295 -3.95 8.65 17.14
C LYS A 295 -4.70 9.91 17.56
N LEU A 296 -5.66 9.75 18.46
CA LEU A 296 -6.26 10.86 19.18
C LEU A 296 -5.39 11.15 20.41
N GLU A 297 -4.99 12.41 20.64
CA GLU A 297 -4.12 12.77 21.77
C GLU A 297 -4.71 12.36 23.12
N ALA A 298 -5.99 12.66 23.34
CA ALA A 298 -6.69 12.32 24.57
C ALA A 298 -6.86 10.80 24.80
N ARG A 299 -6.91 9.99 23.73
CA ARG A 299 -7.12 8.53 23.79
C ARG A 299 -6.46 7.83 22.61
N PRO A 300 -5.15 7.61 22.63
CA PRO A 300 -4.38 7.16 21.45
C PRO A 300 -4.77 5.78 20.90
N GLY A 301 -5.46 4.93 21.68
CA GLY A 301 -5.90 3.61 21.22
C GLY A 301 -4.79 2.75 20.62
N ALA A 302 -5.16 1.82 19.75
CA ALA A 302 -4.26 0.91 19.04
C ALA A 302 -4.04 1.29 17.55
N ALA A 303 -4.21 2.57 17.19
CA ALA A 303 -3.93 3.05 15.83
C ALA A 303 -2.49 2.68 15.41
N GLY A 304 -2.31 2.26 14.16
CA GLY A 304 -1.02 1.84 13.62
C GLY A 304 -0.71 0.35 13.79
N PHE A 305 -1.39 -0.37 14.68
CA PHE A 305 -1.27 -1.83 14.76
C PHE A 305 -2.16 -2.53 13.77
N SER A 306 -1.68 -3.66 13.25
CA SER A 306 -2.42 -4.53 12.34
C SER A 306 -2.16 -5.99 12.69
N PHE A 307 -3.16 -6.84 12.48
CA PHE A 307 -3.10 -8.27 12.79
C PHE A 307 -3.80 -9.08 11.70
N GLY A 308 -3.47 -10.35 11.60
CA GLY A 308 -4.18 -11.24 10.69
C GLY A 308 -3.85 -12.69 10.87
N VAL A 309 -4.71 -13.53 10.29
CA VAL A 309 -4.57 -14.96 10.26
C VAL A 309 -4.88 -15.47 8.86
N GLY A 310 -4.11 -16.46 8.41
CA GLY A 310 -4.31 -17.16 7.14
C GLY A 310 -4.40 -18.66 7.36
N LEU A 311 -5.32 -19.30 6.63
CA LEU A 311 -5.48 -20.74 6.56
C LEU A 311 -5.22 -21.19 5.12
N HIS A 312 -4.07 -21.81 4.89
CA HIS A 312 -3.62 -22.20 3.56
C HIS A 312 -3.70 -23.71 3.37
N PHE A 313 -4.51 -24.14 2.42
CA PHE A 313 -4.67 -25.53 2.04
C PHE A 313 -4.05 -25.78 0.67
N LYS A 314 -3.99 -27.04 0.24
CA LYS A 314 -3.36 -27.40 -1.04
C LYS A 314 -4.00 -26.73 -2.27
N ARG A 315 -5.31 -26.43 -2.23
CA ARG A 315 -6.09 -25.91 -3.37
C ARG A 315 -6.55 -24.47 -3.18
N PHE A 316 -6.82 -24.07 -1.95
CA PHE A 316 -7.35 -22.76 -1.61
C PHE A 316 -6.70 -22.22 -0.34
N ALA A 317 -6.78 -20.91 -0.17
CA ALA A 317 -6.39 -20.21 1.04
C ALA A 317 -7.47 -19.22 1.44
N LEU A 318 -7.64 -19.02 2.74
CA LEU A 318 -8.52 -18.03 3.34
C LEU A 318 -7.70 -17.19 4.30
N ASP A 319 -7.64 -15.89 4.08
CA ASP A 319 -6.92 -14.94 4.91
C ASP A 319 -7.89 -13.90 5.48
N TYR A 320 -7.69 -13.52 6.73
CA TYR A 320 -8.34 -12.41 7.39
C TYR A 320 -7.29 -11.42 7.88
N GLY A 321 -7.52 -10.14 7.61
CA GLY A 321 -6.67 -9.04 8.04
C GLY A 321 -7.47 -7.95 8.73
N LEU A 322 -6.94 -7.48 9.85
CA LEU A 322 -7.48 -6.39 10.65
C LEU A 322 -6.44 -5.27 10.74
N ALA A 323 -6.78 -4.08 10.28
CA ALA A 323 -5.96 -2.89 10.47
C ALA A 323 -6.70 -1.87 11.35
N LEU A 324 -6.05 -1.46 12.43
CA LEU A 324 -6.60 -0.51 13.40
C LEU A 324 -6.21 0.91 12.98
N TYR A 325 -7.15 1.64 12.37
CA TYR A 325 -6.92 3.01 11.93
C TYR A 325 -7.13 4.00 13.07
N SER A 326 -8.27 3.91 13.75
CA SER A 326 -8.59 4.76 14.89
C SER A 326 -9.58 4.05 15.82
N ARG A 327 -9.99 4.68 16.90
CA ARG A 327 -11.08 4.14 17.73
C ARG A 327 -12.43 4.11 17.03
N ALA A 328 -12.62 4.97 16.02
CA ALA A 328 -13.86 5.08 15.28
C ALA A 328 -13.94 4.12 14.09
N GLY A 329 -12.83 3.53 13.64
CA GLY A 329 -12.83 2.66 12.48
C GLY A 329 -11.74 1.60 12.48
N MET A 330 -12.17 0.38 12.25
CA MET A 330 -11.32 -0.77 11.94
C MET A 330 -11.54 -1.15 10.47
N ASN A 331 -10.49 -1.60 9.83
CA ASN A 331 -10.58 -2.13 8.48
C ASN A 331 -10.46 -3.66 8.54
N ASN A 332 -11.51 -4.35 8.15
CA ASN A 332 -11.60 -5.80 8.13
C ASN A 332 -11.55 -6.26 6.69
N VAL A 333 -10.58 -7.07 6.33
CA VAL A 333 -10.40 -7.58 4.97
C VAL A 333 -10.40 -9.09 4.99
N LEU A 334 -11.22 -9.69 4.11
CA LEU A 334 -11.23 -11.12 3.82
C LEU A 334 -10.63 -11.34 2.43
N THR A 335 -9.80 -12.36 2.30
CA THR A 335 -9.24 -12.78 1.02
C THR A 335 -9.42 -14.28 0.85
N PHE A 336 -9.98 -14.67 -0.28
CA PHE A 336 -10.05 -16.05 -0.74
C PHE A 336 -9.14 -16.20 -1.96
N SER A 337 -8.27 -17.20 -1.95
CA SER A 337 -7.36 -17.50 -3.07
C SER A 337 -7.47 -18.96 -3.47
N MET A 338 -7.37 -19.24 -4.77
CA MET A 338 -7.49 -20.59 -5.31
C MET A 338 -6.47 -20.85 -6.42
N ASN A 339 -5.90 -22.05 -6.43
CA ASN A 339 -5.04 -22.51 -7.51
C ASN A 339 -5.85 -23.35 -8.51
N LEU A 340 -6.11 -22.80 -9.70
CA LEU A 340 -6.91 -23.44 -10.74
C LEU A 340 -6.29 -24.71 -11.35
N GLN A 341 -4.96 -24.86 -11.30
CA GLN A 341 -4.29 -26.08 -11.77
C GLN A 341 -4.61 -27.31 -10.92
N LYS A 342 -4.92 -27.10 -9.64
CA LYS A 342 -5.18 -28.17 -8.67
C LYS A 342 -6.66 -28.53 -8.56
N VAL A 343 -7.51 -27.82 -9.29
CA VAL A 343 -8.94 -28.14 -9.40
C VAL A 343 -9.09 -29.07 -10.61
N LYS A 344 -9.28 -30.37 -10.36
CA LYS A 344 -9.76 -31.28 -11.39
C LYS A 344 -11.24 -30.97 -11.60
N ILE A 345 -11.59 -30.43 -12.75
CA ILE A 345 -12.95 -30.36 -13.29
C ILE A 345 -13.34 -31.71 -13.81
#